data_42484ea61eefaad631736aa8217005cb
#
_entry.id   42484ea61eefaad631736aa8217005cb
#
_cell.length_a   1.000
_cell.length_b   1.000
_cell.length_c   1.000
_cell.angle_alpha   90.00
_cell.angle_beta   90.00
_cell.angle_gamma   90.00
#
_symmetry.space_group_name_H-M   'P 1'
#
loop_
_entity.id
_entity.type
_entity.pdbx_description
1 polymer ?
#
loop_
_entity_poly.entity_id
_entity_poly.type
_entity_poly.pdbx_seq_one_letter_code
_entity_poly.pdbx_strand_id
1 'polypeptide(L)'
;MVKRIAWLGLCLLFVGQMLAQTPHVLQQVEDTAACRRWVESLMGKMTLKQKIGQLFIHTVAPIQTAKNKANITAAVREYGVGGLLFSGGELERQVQLTNMAQELADIPLLITFDGEWGLAMRLKETPQFPRNRFLGCIQHDSLLYEYGREG
;
A
#
# COMPACT_ATOMS: atom_id res chain seq x y z
N MET A 1 12.32 46.25 -25.95
CA MET A 1 11.10 45.84 -25.23
C MET A 1 10.70 44.40 -25.58
N VAL A 2 10.71 43.96 -26.78
CA VAL A 2 10.26 42.63 -27.25
C VAL A 2 11.06 41.45 -26.61
N LYS A 3 12.38 41.57 -26.44
CA LYS A 3 13.22 40.51 -25.85
C LYS A 3 12.93 40.22 -24.37
N ARG A 4 12.46 41.21 -23.59
CA ARG A 4 12.11 41.00 -22.14
C ARG A 4 10.76 40.32 -21.97
N ILE A 5 9.83 40.50 -22.90
CA ILE A 5 8.52 39.85 -22.89
C ILE A 5 8.65 38.35 -23.25
N ALA A 6 9.55 38.02 -24.19
CA ALA A 6 9.82 36.63 -24.57
C ALA A 6 10.40 35.81 -23.39
N TRP A 7 11.27 36.39 -22.54
CA TRP A 7 11.81 35.72 -21.37
C TRP A 7 10.78 35.50 -20.24
N LEU A 8 9.86 36.45 -20.05
CA LEU A 8 8.75 36.29 -19.10
C LEU A 8 7.76 35.22 -19.56
N GLY A 9 7.49 35.11 -20.86
CA GLY A 9 6.66 34.04 -21.42
C GLY A 9 7.30 32.65 -21.25
N LEU A 10 8.62 32.55 -21.41
CA LEU A 10 9.35 31.28 -21.24
C LEU A 10 9.40 30.85 -19.77
N CYS A 11 9.57 31.77 -18.83
CA CYS A 11 9.51 31.48 -17.40
C CYS A 11 8.12 31.03 -16.93
N LEU A 12 7.05 31.60 -17.48
CA LEU A 12 5.66 31.18 -17.17
C LEU A 12 5.35 29.79 -17.71
N LEU A 13 5.92 29.38 -18.84
CA LEU A 13 5.79 28.02 -19.37
C LEU A 13 6.54 26.99 -18.53
N PHE A 14 7.65 27.36 -17.89
CA PHE A 14 8.40 26.45 -17.00
C PHE A 14 7.76 26.29 -15.61
N VAL A 15 7.07 27.29 -15.09
CA VAL A 15 6.35 27.21 -13.81
C VAL A 15 5.15 26.28 -13.90
N GLY A 16 4.55 26.13 -15.09
CA GLY A 16 3.42 25.22 -15.30
C GLY A 16 3.77 23.72 -15.21
N GLN A 17 5.04 23.34 -15.24
CA GLN A 17 5.49 21.94 -15.21
C GLN A 17 5.93 21.47 -13.83
N MET A 18 5.94 22.32 -12.82
CA MET A 18 6.21 21.95 -11.43
C MET A 18 4.93 21.68 -10.62
N LEU A 19 3.84 21.31 -11.25
CA LEU A 19 2.74 20.66 -10.55
C LEU A 19 3.24 19.29 -10.11
N ALA A 20 3.41 19.12 -8.80
CA ALA A 20 3.76 17.84 -8.22
C ALA A 20 2.84 16.76 -8.81
N GLN A 21 3.42 15.82 -9.57
CA GLN A 21 2.64 14.73 -10.13
C GLN A 21 2.06 13.94 -8.97
N THR A 22 0.75 13.84 -8.92
CA THR A 22 0.07 13.00 -7.93
C THR A 22 0.63 11.59 -8.07
N PRO A 23 1.10 10.95 -6.99
CA PRO A 23 1.59 9.58 -7.04
C PRO A 23 0.57 8.69 -7.75
N HIS A 24 1.03 7.76 -8.58
CA HIS A 24 0.17 6.90 -9.40
C HIS A 24 -0.92 6.20 -8.58
N VAL A 25 -0.62 5.80 -7.35
CA VAL A 25 -1.57 5.16 -6.42
C VAL A 25 -2.68 6.10 -5.93
N LEU A 26 -2.49 7.42 -6.04
CA LEU A 26 -3.47 8.44 -5.66
C LEU A 26 -4.17 9.05 -6.89
N GLN A 27 -3.85 8.61 -8.10
CA GLN A 27 -4.56 9.04 -9.29
C GLN A 27 -5.98 8.49 -9.24
N GLN A 28 -6.93 9.32 -9.62
CA GLN A 28 -8.31 8.88 -9.70
C GLN A 28 -8.43 7.77 -10.74
N VAL A 29 -9.25 6.76 -10.44
CA VAL A 29 -9.57 5.69 -11.38
C VAL A 29 -10.17 6.35 -12.63
N GLU A 30 -9.53 6.20 -13.79
CA GLU A 30 -9.97 6.81 -15.05
C GLU A 30 -11.39 6.36 -15.45
N ASP A 31 -11.73 5.09 -15.18
CA ASP A 31 -13.06 4.54 -15.42
C ASP A 31 -13.82 4.26 -14.11
N THR A 32 -14.42 5.31 -13.56
CA THR A 32 -15.27 5.22 -12.37
C THR A 32 -16.52 4.36 -12.60
N ALA A 33 -17.01 4.28 -13.84
CA ALA A 33 -18.16 3.46 -14.18
C ALA A 33 -17.79 1.96 -14.18
N ALA A 34 -16.61 1.58 -14.69
CA ALA A 34 -16.13 0.21 -14.60
C ALA A 34 -15.89 -0.23 -13.16
N CYS A 35 -15.28 0.64 -12.35
CA CYS A 35 -15.08 0.39 -10.93
C CYS A 35 -16.43 0.15 -10.21
N ARG A 36 -17.42 1.00 -10.46
CA ARG A 36 -18.76 0.84 -9.87
C ARG A 36 -19.42 -0.47 -10.29
N ARG A 37 -19.41 -0.82 -11.58
CA ARG A 37 -19.95 -2.09 -12.08
C ARG A 37 -19.28 -3.29 -11.42
N TRP A 38 -17.96 -3.24 -11.25
CA TRP A 38 -17.21 -4.30 -10.58
C TRP A 38 -17.65 -4.45 -9.12
N VAL A 39 -17.72 -3.36 -8.36
CA VAL A 39 -18.17 -3.35 -6.96
C VAL A 39 -19.60 -3.88 -6.85
N GLU A 40 -20.53 -3.38 -7.66
CA GLU A 40 -21.93 -3.79 -7.65
C GLU A 40 -22.07 -5.29 -7.98
N SER A 41 -21.30 -5.80 -8.96
CA SER A 41 -21.27 -7.22 -9.31
C SER A 41 -20.80 -8.10 -8.16
N LEU A 42 -19.74 -7.69 -7.42
CA LEU A 42 -19.26 -8.40 -6.25
C LEU A 42 -20.29 -8.36 -5.12
N MET A 43 -20.73 -7.16 -4.77
CA MET A 43 -21.68 -6.94 -3.67
C MET A 43 -23.01 -7.69 -3.88
N GLY A 44 -23.45 -7.84 -5.13
CA GLY A 44 -24.66 -8.60 -5.47
C GLY A 44 -24.53 -10.11 -5.25
N LYS A 45 -23.31 -10.65 -5.32
CA LYS A 45 -23.02 -12.09 -5.15
C LYS A 45 -22.65 -12.48 -3.72
N MET A 46 -22.20 -11.50 -2.92
CA MET A 46 -21.71 -11.75 -1.56
C MET A 46 -22.84 -11.97 -0.57
N THR A 47 -22.68 -12.98 0.29
CA THR A 47 -23.48 -13.16 1.49
C THR A 47 -23.21 -12.06 2.53
N LEU A 48 -24.09 -11.86 3.49
CA LEU A 48 -23.86 -10.92 4.59
C LEU A 48 -22.58 -11.24 5.37
N LYS A 49 -22.31 -12.54 5.62
CA LYS A 49 -21.07 -12.99 6.28
C LYS A 49 -19.84 -12.55 5.51
N GLN A 50 -19.81 -12.72 4.19
CA GLN A 50 -18.69 -12.29 3.35
C GLN A 50 -18.54 -10.77 3.34
N LYS A 51 -19.63 -10.01 3.25
CA LYS A 51 -19.61 -8.54 3.33
C LYS A 51 -19.01 -8.05 4.65
N ILE A 52 -19.40 -8.68 5.77
CA ILE A 52 -18.83 -8.39 7.10
C ILE A 52 -17.35 -8.77 7.13
N GLY A 53 -16.97 -9.93 6.60
CA GLY A 53 -15.59 -10.38 6.52
C GLY A 53 -14.66 -9.36 5.86
N GLN A 54 -15.10 -8.72 4.78
CA GLN A 54 -14.31 -7.70 4.06
C GLN A 54 -13.98 -6.46 4.92
N LEU A 55 -14.64 -6.24 6.04
CA LEU A 55 -14.35 -5.14 6.96
C LEU A 55 -13.22 -5.48 7.95
N PHE A 56 -12.74 -6.72 7.95
CA PHE A 56 -11.71 -7.19 8.88
C PHE A 56 -10.37 -7.37 8.18
N ILE A 57 -9.31 -6.93 8.87
CA ILE A 57 -7.92 -7.22 8.54
C ILE A 57 -7.41 -8.19 9.62
N HIS A 58 -7.01 -9.40 9.21
CA HIS A 58 -6.55 -10.45 10.11
C HIS A 58 -5.05 -10.34 10.36
N THR A 59 -4.64 -10.29 11.62
CA THR A 59 -3.21 -10.23 11.98
C THR A 59 -2.56 -11.60 11.86
N VAL A 60 -1.42 -11.65 11.19
CA VAL A 60 -0.68 -12.86 10.86
C VAL A 60 0.79 -12.72 11.24
N ALA A 61 1.35 -13.74 11.90
CA ALA A 61 2.80 -13.86 12.04
C ALA A 61 3.39 -14.51 10.77
N PRO A 62 4.52 -14.02 10.21
CA PRO A 62 5.17 -14.62 9.05
C PRO A 62 5.96 -15.89 9.42
N ILE A 63 5.25 -16.89 9.92
CA ILE A 63 5.78 -18.18 10.38
C ILE A 63 5.21 -19.31 9.53
N GLN A 64 6.06 -20.14 8.95
CA GLN A 64 5.71 -21.22 8.02
C GLN A 64 5.24 -22.53 8.72
N THR A 65 4.46 -22.42 9.80
CA THR A 65 3.88 -23.60 10.46
C THR A 65 2.56 -24.02 9.82
N ALA A 66 2.25 -25.32 9.88
CA ALA A 66 0.98 -25.85 9.42
C ALA A 66 -0.23 -25.15 10.09
N LYS A 67 -0.12 -24.88 11.39
CA LYS A 67 -1.15 -24.15 12.15
C LYS A 67 -1.38 -22.74 11.60
N ASN A 68 -0.31 -22.00 11.31
CA ASN A 68 -0.44 -20.63 10.79
C ASN A 68 -1.02 -20.62 9.40
N LYS A 69 -0.60 -21.54 8.51
CA LYS A 69 -1.18 -21.70 7.19
C LYS A 69 -2.68 -22.05 7.25
N ALA A 70 -3.07 -22.94 8.15
CA ALA A 70 -4.47 -23.27 8.37
C ALA A 70 -5.28 -22.07 8.86
N ASN A 71 -4.74 -21.25 9.78
CA ASN A 71 -5.38 -20.03 10.25
C ASN A 71 -5.58 -19.01 9.11
N ILE A 72 -4.57 -18.80 8.27
CA ILE A 72 -4.69 -17.92 7.11
C ILE A 72 -5.75 -18.46 6.14
N THR A 73 -5.74 -19.76 5.87
CA THR A 73 -6.73 -20.41 4.99
C THR A 73 -8.15 -20.20 5.53
N ALA A 74 -8.37 -20.42 6.83
CA ALA A 74 -9.67 -20.18 7.44
C ALA A 74 -10.08 -18.71 7.37
N ALA A 75 -9.17 -17.77 7.70
CA ALA A 75 -9.45 -16.34 7.60
C ALA A 75 -9.90 -15.94 6.18
N VAL A 76 -9.24 -16.44 5.16
CA VAL A 76 -9.54 -16.11 3.75
C VAL A 76 -10.78 -16.85 3.26
N ARG A 77 -10.84 -18.19 3.42
CA ARG A 77 -11.89 -19.02 2.80
C ARG A 77 -13.19 -19.08 3.60
N GLU A 78 -13.11 -19.12 4.94
CA GLU A 78 -14.30 -19.30 5.77
C GLU A 78 -14.89 -17.98 6.24
N TYR A 79 -14.01 -17.00 6.57
CA TYR A 79 -14.43 -15.70 7.08
C TYR A 79 -14.45 -14.62 6.00
N GLY A 80 -13.73 -14.80 4.88
CA GLY A 80 -13.72 -13.84 3.78
C GLY A 80 -13.15 -12.49 4.17
N VAL A 81 -12.05 -12.47 4.96
CA VAL A 81 -11.42 -11.23 5.43
C VAL A 81 -10.97 -10.35 4.27
N GLY A 82 -11.04 -9.03 4.42
CA GLY A 82 -10.65 -8.06 3.41
C GLY A 82 -9.13 -7.87 3.30
N GLY A 83 -8.36 -8.29 4.30
CA GLY A 83 -6.92 -8.14 4.27
C GLY A 83 -6.18 -8.89 5.37
N LEU A 84 -4.86 -8.83 5.27
CA LEU A 84 -3.92 -9.37 6.26
C LEU A 84 -2.96 -8.28 6.73
N LEU A 85 -2.68 -8.28 8.04
CA LEU A 85 -1.64 -7.47 8.68
C LEU A 85 -0.52 -8.39 9.14
N PHE A 86 0.68 -8.23 8.61
CA PHE A 86 1.83 -8.99 9.06
C PHE A 86 2.51 -8.33 10.26
N SER A 87 2.66 -9.09 11.35
CA SER A 87 3.22 -8.59 12.62
C SER A 87 4.75 -8.48 12.66
N GLY A 88 5.41 -8.92 11.61
CA GLY A 88 6.88 -8.86 11.50
C GLY A 88 7.56 -10.21 11.51
N GLY A 89 8.74 -10.27 10.88
CA GLY A 89 9.55 -11.47 10.74
C GLY A 89 10.49 -11.42 9.55
N GLU A 90 10.68 -12.54 8.87
CA GLU A 90 11.55 -12.64 7.70
C GLU A 90 10.77 -12.27 6.43
N LEU A 91 11.35 -11.40 5.60
CA LEU A 91 10.74 -10.89 4.36
C LEU A 91 10.27 -12.03 3.44
N GLU A 92 11.13 -13.00 3.18
CA GLU A 92 10.83 -14.11 2.27
C GLU A 92 9.60 -14.92 2.75
N ARG A 93 9.50 -15.18 4.05
CA ARG A 93 8.37 -15.91 4.63
C ARG A 93 7.07 -15.12 4.50
N GLN A 94 7.12 -13.81 4.66
CA GLN A 94 5.95 -12.95 4.45
C GLN A 94 5.50 -13.01 3.00
N VAL A 95 6.42 -12.90 2.03
CA VAL A 95 6.10 -12.98 0.60
C VAL A 95 5.43 -14.31 0.27
N GLN A 96 5.98 -15.44 0.74
CA GLN A 96 5.40 -16.77 0.50
C GLN A 96 3.98 -16.90 1.08
N LEU A 97 3.74 -16.42 2.30
CA LEU A 97 2.41 -16.46 2.91
C LEU A 97 1.44 -15.48 2.24
N THR A 98 1.90 -14.33 1.79
CA THR A 98 1.11 -13.38 1.00
C THR A 98 0.64 -14.02 -0.30
N ASN A 99 1.55 -14.64 -1.07
CA ASN A 99 1.21 -15.29 -2.32
C ASN A 99 0.20 -16.43 -2.10
N MET A 100 0.45 -17.28 -1.09
CA MET A 100 -0.49 -18.33 -0.72
C MET A 100 -1.88 -17.77 -0.38
N ALA A 101 -1.95 -16.68 0.39
CA ALA A 101 -3.22 -16.09 0.77
C ALA A 101 -3.96 -15.46 -0.42
N GLN A 102 -3.23 -14.78 -1.31
CA GLN A 102 -3.80 -14.20 -2.53
C GLN A 102 -4.32 -15.28 -3.50
N GLU A 103 -3.63 -16.41 -3.63
CA GLU A 103 -4.11 -17.55 -4.43
C GLU A 103 -5.39 -18.18 -3.87
N LEU A 104 -5.59 -18.10 -2.55
CA LEU A 104 -6.81 -18.59 -1.90
C LEU A 104 -7.97 -17.59 -2.01
N ALA A 105 -7.72 -16.33 -2.22
CA ALA A 105 -8.72 -15.27 -2.14
C ALA A 105 -9.55 -15.14 -3.43
N ASP A 106 -10.88 -15.10 -3.30
CA ASP A 106 -11.77 -14.78 -4.42
C ASP A 106 -11.79 -13.28 -4.75
N ILE A 107 -11.54 -12.44 -3.74
CA ILE A 107 -11.35 -10.99 -3.83
C ILE A 107 -9.93 -10.69 -3.36
N PRO A 108 -9.13 -9.96 -4.14
CA PRO A 108 -7.76 -9.62 -3.74
C PRO A 108 -7.69 -9.02 -2.34
N LEU A 109 -6.78 -9.53 -1.51
CA LEU A 109 -6.60 -9.09 -0.14
C LEU A 109 -5.79 -7.80 -0.08
N LEU A 110 -6.18 -6.89 0.82
CA LEU A 110 -5.31 -5.81 1.25
C LEU A 110 -4.18 -6.40 2.12
N ILE A 111 -2.95 -6.16 1.72
CA ILE A 111 -1.79 -6.51 2.53
C ILE A 111 -1.34 -5.25 3.24
N THR A 112 -1.40 -5.28 4.56
CA THR A 112 -1.08 -4.13 5.40
C THR A 112 0.13 -4.41 6.27
N PHE A 113 0.80 -3.33 6.63
CA PHE A 113 2.05 -3.37 7.36
C PHE A 113 2.14 -2.16 8.30
N ASP A 114 2.49 -2.40 9.55
CA ASP A 114 2.73 -1.35 10.53
C ASP A 114 4.22 -0.98 10.52
N GLY A 115 4.58 -0.05 9.64
CA GLY A 115 5.96 0.36 9.38
C GLY A 115 6.18 1.86 9.57
N GLU A 116 5.89 2.41 10.74
CA GLU A 116 5.97 3.86 11.04
C GLU A 116 7.30 4.52 10.67
N TRP A 117 8.40 3.76 10.70
CA TRP A 117 9.75 4.23 10.37
C TRP A 117 10.46 3.30 9.39
N GLY A 118 9.70 2.71 8.46
CA GLY A 118 10.20 1.86 7.38
C GLY A 118 10.08 0.37 7.66
N LEU A 119 10.49 -0.42 6.67
CA LEU A 119 10.34 -1.87 6.68
C LEU A 119 11.06 -2.56 7.84
N ALA A 120 12.22 -2.03 8.26
CA ALA A 120 13.03 -2.59 9.35
C ALA A 120 12.34 -2.56 10.71
N MET A 121 11.25 -1.82 10.86
CA MET A 121 10.42 -1.89 12.05
C MET A 121 9.87 -3.30 12.28
N ARG A 122 9.62 -4.04 11.22
CA ARG A 122 8.97 -5.36 11.26
C ARG A 122 9.75 -6.44 10.54
N LEU A 123 10.43 -6.11 9.45
CA LEU A 123 11.11 -7.10 8.61
C LEU A 123 12.62 -7.09 8.87
N LYS A 124 13.16 -8.28 9.09
CA LYS A 124 14.60 -8.48 9.20
C LYS A 124 15.27 -8.27 7.84
N GLU A 125 16.54 -7.90 7.88
CA GLU A 125 17.39 -7.78 6.69
C GLU A 125 16.92 -6.73 5.68
N THR A 126 16.10 -5.76 6.12
CA THR A 126 15.71 -4.60 5.33
C THR A 126 16.49 -3.35 5.75
N PRO A 127 16.62 -2.34 4.88
CA PRO A 127 17.25 -1.07 5.23
C PRO A 127 16.62 -0.45 6.49
N GLN A 128 17.47 -0.08 7.43
CA GLN A 128 17.03 0.54 8.67
C GLN A 128 17.12 2.06 8.57
N PHE A 129 15.99 2.71 8.74
CA PHE A 129 15.90 4.17 8.76
C PHE A 129 15.77 4.72 10.18
N PRO A 130 16.13 5.99 10.40
CA PRO A 130 15.87 6.68 11.66
C PRO A 130 14.37 6.76 11.95
N ARG A 131 14.02 6.78 13.24
CA ARG A 131 12.63 7.01 13.64
C ARG A 131 12.18 8.41 13.23
N ASN A 132 10.89 8.56 12.94
CA ASN A 132 10.25 9.81 12.48
C ASN A 132 10.64 11.04 13.31
N ARG A 133 10.89 10.88 14.61
CA ARG A 133 11.38 11.92 15.49
C ARG A 133 12.66 12.59 15.02
N PHE A 134 13.57 11.82 14.41
CA PHE A 134 14.84 12.34 13.88
C PHE A 134 14.65 13.00 12.51
N LEU A 135 13.65 12.54 11.74
CA LEU A 135 13.34 13.13 10.43
C LEU A 135 12.90 14.60 10.55
N GLY A 136 12.24 14.96 11.66
CA GLY A 136 11.86 16.35 11.95
C GLY A 136 13.03 17.32 12.12
N CYS A 137 14.27 16.83 12.26
CA CYS A 137 15.48 17.64 12.31
C CYS A 137 16.10 17.90 10.93
N ILE A 138 15.62 17.23 9.87
CA ILE A 138 16.13 17.39 8.51
C ILE A 138 15.52 18.65 7.90
N GLN A 139 16.40 19.55 7.41
CA GLN A 139 16.00 20.83 6.80
C GLN A 139 15.91 20.77 5.26
N HIS A 140 16.31 19.64 4.66
CA HIS A 140 16.32 19.45 3.21
C HIS A 140 15.20 18.52 2.77
N ASP A 141 14.19 19.07 2.14
CA ASP A 141 13.01 18.31 1.67
C ASP A 141 13.37 17.17 0.70
N SER A 142 14.46 17.34 -0.08
CA SER A 142 14.94 16.29 -0.98
C SER A 142 15.34 15.01 -0.24
N LEU A 143 15.96 15.14 0.95
CA LEU A 143 16.33 13.98 1.77
C LEU A 143 15.08 13.28 2.35
N LEU A 144 14.07 14.06 2.73
CA LEU A 144 12.78 13.49 3.19
C LEU A 144 12.05 12.79 2.06
N TYR A 145 12.11 13.34 0.84
CA TYR A 145 11.55 12.71 -0.34
C TYR A 145 12.23 11.36 -0.66
N GLU A 146 13.57 11.34 -0.68
CA GLU A 146 14.33 10.11 -0.88
C GLU A 146 14.05 9.07 0.20
N TYR A 147 13.96 9.49 1.46
CA TYR A 147 13.54 8.62 2.55
C TYR A 147 12.16 7.99 2.28
N GLY A 148 11.17 8.78 1.88
CA GLY A 148 9.83 8.27 1.58
C GLY A 148 9.76 7.39 0.33
N ARG A 149 10.76 7.48 -0.57
CA ARG A 149 10.87 6.62 -1.75
C ARG A 149 11.50 5.27 -1.43
N GLU A 150 12.46 5.23 -0.52
CA GLU A 150 13.27 4.04 -0.20
C GLU A 150 12.73 3.26 1.01
N GLY A 151 11.89 3.88 1.87
CA GLY A 151 11.29 3.30 3.08
C GLY A 151 9.88 2.86 2.89
#